data_64c5d6d89fb154af6dc37ff8571c39f5
#
_entry.id   64c5d6d89fb154af6dc37ff8571c39f5
#
_cell.length_a   1.000
_cell.length_b   1.000
_cell.length_c   1.000
_cell.angle_alpha   90.00
_cell.angle_beta   90.00
_cell.angle_gamma   90.00
#
_symmetry.space_group_name_H-M   'P 1'
#
loop_
_entity.id
_entity.type
_entity.pdbx_description
1 polymer ?
#
loop_
_entity_poly.entity_id
_entity_poly.type
_entity_poly.pdbx_seq_one_letter_code
_entity_poly.pdbx_strand_id
1 'polypeptide(L)'
;QQQVIPHAINHEDIYALAPTGSGKTYAYVLPVLEQIELQGKGKHFPRCIIFAPTRELSIQITHVIRDLLKNREGIRTSLLTGGYDIQKQIQSSRNGADIVVGTPSRIKDHLRRHTLKTKMCDMVVVDEADMMLSMGFEEDLLDCLNYLKEHQTMLFSATETNETKALAKTILREPFLCTVKEET
;
A
#
# COMPACT_ATOMS: atom_id res chain seq x y z
N GLN A 1 -6.84 -11.97 8.41
CA GLN A 1 -6.84 -10.85 9.35
C GLN A 1 -6.21 -11.26 10.70
N GLN A 2 -6.75 -12.24 11.38
CA GLN A 2 -6.30 -12.64 12.74
C GLN A 2 -4.81 -12.99 12.83
N GLN A 3 -4.23 -13.56 11.77
CA GLN A 3 -2.80 -13.92 11.73
C GLN A 3 -1.89 -12.73 11.40
N VAL A 4 -2.33 -11.84 10.53
CA VAL A 4 -1.51 -10.74 10.00
C VAL A 4 -1.51 -9.52 10.92
N ILE A 5 -2.67 -9.13 11.43
CA ILE A 5 -2.82 -7.86 12.18
C ILE A 5 -1.86 -7.75 13.37
N PRO A 6 -1.67 -8.76 14.24
CA PRO A 6 -0.74 -8.63 15.37
C PRO A 6 0.70 -8.35 14.94
N HIS A 7 1.17 -9.01 13.87
CA HIS A 7 2.53 -8.83 13.35
C HIS A 7 2.68 -7.47 12.66
N ALA A 8 1.65 -7.05 11.92
CA ALA A 8 1.64 -5.75 11.26
C ALA A 8 1.68 -4.59 12.26
N ILE A 9 0.97 -4.69 13.37
CA ILE A 9 1.01 -3.69 14.46
C ILE A 9 2.39 -3.63 15.11
N ASN A 10 3.11 -4.75 15.18
CA ASN A 10 4.47 -4.82 15.69
C ASN A 10 5.53 -4.35 14.68
N HIS A 11 5.15 -3.72 13.59
CA HIS A 11 6.03 -3.21 12.53
C HIS A 11 6.86 -4.28 11.82
N GLU A 12 6.44 -5.52 11.87
CA GLU A 12 7.07 -6.60 11.11
C GLU A 12 6.70 -6.51 9.63
N ASP A 13 7.64 -6.86 8.76
CA ASP A 13 7.32 -7.08 7.36
C ASP A 13 6.43 -8.32 7.23
N ILE A 14 5.53 -8.30 6.25
CA ILE A 14 4.54 -9.36 6.03
C ILE A 14 4.67 -9.88 4.60
N TYR A 15 4.67 -11.20 4.47
CA TYR A 15 4.45 -11.87 3.19
C TYR A 15 3.24 -12.80 3.34
N ALA A 16 2.12 -12.39 2.76
CA ALA A 16 0.85 -13.10 2.89
C ALA A 16 0.38 -13.64 1.55
N LEU A 17 0.12 -14.93 1.50
CA LEU A 17 -0.56 -15.60 0.41
C LEU A 17 -2.02 -15.75 0.82
N ALA A 18 -2.91 -15.04 0.14
CA ALA A 18 -4.33 -15.01 0.45
C ALA A 18 -5.16 -14.87 -0.83
N PRO A 19 -6.19 -15.70 -1.02
CA PRO A 19 -7.05 -15.60 -2.19
C PRO A 19 -7.82 -14.27 -2.19
N THR A 20 -8.26 -13.87 -3.37
CA THR A 20 -9.14 -12.71 -3.56
C THR A 20 -10.43 -12.90 -2.75
N GLY A 21 -10.88 -11.86 -2.05
CA GLY A 21 -12.08 -11.91 -1.22
C GLY A 21 -11.90 -12.49 0.19
N SER A 22 -10.65 -12.79 0.61
CA SER A 22 -10.32 -13.32 1.94
C SER A 22 -10.29 -12.26 3.06
N GLY A 23 -10.67 -11.02 2.76
CA GLY A 23 -10.58 -9.91 3.72
C GLY A 23 -9.16 -9.36 3.93
N LYS A 24 -8.24 -9.62 2.99
CA LYS A 24 -6.85 -9.17 3.06
C LYS A 24 -6.71 -7.65 3.13
N THR A 25 -7.63 -6.89 2.51
CA THR A 25 -7.61 -5.42 2.56
C THR A 25 -7.70 -4.92 3.99
N TYR A 26 -8.60 -5.47 4.80
CA TYR A 26 -8.69 -5.12 6.22
C TYR A 26 -7.44 -5.52 7.00
N ALA A 27 -6.78 -6.60 6.60
CA ALA A 27 -5.58 -7.09 7.27
C ALA A 27 -4.41 -6.09 7.23
N TYR A 28 -4.31 -5.26 6.19
CA TYR A 28 -3.31 -4.20 6.15
C TYR A 28 -3.87 -2.80 6.45
N VAL A 29 -5.12 -2.51 6.10
CA VAL A 29 -5.71 -1.19 6.34
C VAL A 29 -5.86 -0.91 7.83
N LEU A 30 -6.33 -1.86 8.64
CA LEU A 30 -6.52 -1.65 10.07
C LEU A 30 -5.21 -1.34 10.81
N PRO A 31 -4.11 -2.09 10.62
CA PRO A 31 -2.83 -1.72 11.22
C PRO A 31 -2.31 -0.36 10.77
N VAL A 32 -2.47 -0.01 9.50
CA VAL A 32 -2.06 1.29 8.96
C VAL A 32 -2.81 2.43 9.64
N LEU A 33 -4.12 2.32 9.77
CA LEU A 33 -4.94 3.33 10.44
C LEU A 33 -4.56 3.49 11.92
N GLU A 34 -4.32 2.40 12.61
CA GLU A 34 -3.88 2.42 14.00
C GLU A 34 -2.53 3.12 14.17
N GLN A 35 -1.56 2.83 13.31
CA GLN A 35 -0.26 3.50 13.31
C GLN A 35 -0.38 5.01 13.13
N ILE A 36 -1.21 5.44 12.17
CA ILE A 36 -1.43 6.86 11.90
C ILE A 36 -2.09 7.54 13.11
N GLU A 37 -3.05 6.89 13.76
CA GLU A 37 -3.70 7.42 14.96
C GLU A 37 -2.74 7.57 16.13
N LEU A 38 -1.89 6.56 16.38
CA LEU A 38 -0.92 6.56 17.48
C LEU A 38 0.17 7.62 17.31
N GLN A 39 0.61 7.89 16.08
CA GLN A 39 1.70 8.82 15.80
C GLN A 39 1.23 10.27 15.58
N GLY A 40 -0.05 10.53 15.67
CA GLY A 40 -0.66 11.86 15.53
C GLY A 40 -1.18 12.15 14.13
N LYS A 41 -2.45 12.50 14.11
CA LYS A 41 -3.20 12.91 12.91
C LYS A 41 -2.78 14.30 12.42
N GLY A 42 -3.08 14.57 11.16
CA GLY A 42 -3.09 15.94 10.65
C GLY A 42 -1.73 16.53 10.25
N LYS A 43 -0.68 15.73 10.16
CA LYS A 43 0.62 16.22 9.68
C LYS A 43 0.67 16.40 8.14
N HIS A 44 -0.35 15.93 7.44
CA HIS A 44 -0.56 16.09 5.99
C HIS A 44 0.60 15.59 5.10
N PHE A 45 1.41 14.68 5.60
CA PHE A 45 2.42 13.96 4.84
C PHE A 45 2.02 12.49 4.72
N PRO A 46 2.22 11.86 3.55
CA PRO A 46 1.96 10.44 3.38
C PRO A 46 2.75 9.60 4.40
N ARG A 47 2.02 8.80 5.15
CA ARG A 47 2.56 7.84 6.12
C ARG A 47 2.61 6.43 5.54
N CYS A 48 1.69 6.15 4.62
CA CYS A 48 1.57 4.87 3.95
C CYS A 48 1.33 5.06 2.46
N ILE A 49 2.01 4.26 1.65
CA ILE A 49 1.72 4.11 0.23
C ILE A 49 1.25 2.67 -0.02
N ILE A 50 0.09 2.53 -0.63
CA ILE A 50 -0.51 1.26 -1.02
C ILE A 50 -0.44 1.15 -2.55
N PHE A 51 0.34 0.20 -3.04
CA PHE A 51 0.47 -0.10 -4.45
C PHE A 51 -0.52 -1.18 -4.87
N ALA A 52 -1.26 -0.94 -5.94
CA ALA A 52 -2.15 -1.90 -6.58
C ALA A 52 -1.89 -1.95 -8.09
N PRO A 53 -2.07 -3.09 -8.76
CA PRO A 53 -1.71 -3.23 -10.18
C PRO A 53 -2.67 -2.51 -11.12
N THR A 54 -3.89 -2.23 -10.72
CA THR A 54 -4.91 -1.63 -11.58
C THR A 54 -5.58 -0.43 -10.93
N ARG A 55 -6.10 0.45 -11.78
CA ARG A 55 -6.96 1.57 -11.37
C ARG A 55 -8.16 1.08 -10.56
N GLU A 56 -8.84 0.05 -11.06
CA GLU A 56 -10.06 -0.51 -10.45
C GLU A 56 -9.79 -1.02 -9.04
N LEU A 57 -8.70 -1.76 -8.83
CA LEU A 57 -8.32 -2.24 -7.50
C LEU A 57 -7.94 -1.09 -6.58
N SER A 58 -7.22 -0.09 -7.08
CA SER A 58 -6.88 1.12 -6.31
C SER A 58 -8.12 1.87 -5.84
N ILE A 59 -9.16 1.96 -6.69
CA ILE A 59 -10.45 2.54 -6.35
C ILE A 59 -11.14 1.72 -5.24
N GLN A 60 -11.19 0.41 -5.38
CA GLN A 60 -11.80 -0.48 -4.38
C GLN A 60 -11.14 -0.34 -3.01
N ILE A 61 -9.81 -0.34 -2.96
CA ILE A 61 -9.05 -0.13 -1.73
C ILE A 61 -9.37 1.23 -1.10
N THR A 62 -9.39 2.27 -1.92
CA THR A 62 -9.71 3.63 -1.46
C THR A 62 -11.12 3.71 -0.88
N HIS A 63 -12.10 3.04 -1.49
CA HIS A 63 -13.46 2.97 -0.95
C HIS A 63 -13.50 2.28 0.43
N VAL A 64 -12.80 1.16 0.60
CA VAL A 64 -12.71 0.47 1.90
C VAL A 64 -12.13 1.39 2.97
N ILE A 65 -11.05 2.09 2.65
CA ILE A 65 -10.42 3.03 3.59
C ILE A 65 -11.39 4.16 3.96
N ARG A 66 -12.02 4.79 2.99
CA ARG A 66 -12.97 5.88 3.22
C ARG A 66 -14.18 5.44 4.01
N ASP A 67 -14.68 4.24 3.80
CA ASP A 67 -15.79 3.69 4.59
C ASP A 67 -15.40 3.49 6.06
N LEU A 68 -14.19 3.02 6.33
CA LEU A 68 -13.66 2.91 7.69
C LEU A 68 -13.43 4.27 8.36
N LEU A 69 -13.19 5.31 7.57
CA LEU A 69 -12.94 6.67 8.06
C LEU A 69 -14.20 7.53 8.19
N LYS A 70 -15.38 7.06 7.80
CA LYS A 70 -16.64 7.85 7.84
C LYS A 70 -16.93 8.49 9.20
N ASN A 71 -16.53 7.81 10.27
CA ASN A 71 -16.73 8.27 11.64
C ASN A 71 -15.43 8.68 12.34
N ARG A 72 -14.35 8.88 11.56
CA ARG A 72 -13.01 9.22 12.08
C ARG A 72 -12.51 10.46 11.34
N GLU A 73 -12.31 11.53 12.06
CA GLU A 73 -11.76 12.76 11.50
C GLU A 73 -10.23 12.77 11.50
N GLY A 74 -9.65 13.54 10.58
CA GLY A 74 -8.23 13.87 10.57
C GLY A 74 -7.32 12.93 9.80
N ILE A 75 -7.84 11.89 9.11
CA ILE A 75 -7.06 11.03 8.20
C ILE A 75 -7.58 11.23 6.77
N ARG A 76 -6.68 11.55 5.87
CA ARG A 76 -7.00 11.80 4.45
C ARG A 76 -6.36 10.74 3.56
N THR A 77 -7.11 10.30 2.54
CA THR A 77 -6.67 9.33 1.54
C THR A 77 -6.66 9.96 0.16
N SER A 78 -5.57 9.78 -0.57
CA SER A 78 -5.42 10.22 -1.95
C SER A 78 -5.30 9.04 -2.90
N LEU A 79 -5.99 9.11 -4.05
CA LEU A 79 -5.95 8.11 -5.11
C LEU A 79 -5.09 8.63 -6.26
N LEU A 80 -4.00 7.92 -6.58
CA LEU A 80 -3.06 8.28 -7.63
C LEU A 80 -3.00 7.19 -8.70
N THR A 81 -3.87 7.30 -9.72
CA THR A 81 -3.94 6.36 -10.84
C THR A 81 -3.99 7.08 -12.18
N GLY A 82 -3.63 6.37 -13.25
CA GLY A 82 -3.90 6.82 -14.62
C GLY A 82 -5.40 7.02 -14.87
N GLY A 83 -5.75 7.68 -15.97
CA GLY A 83 -7.12 7.99 -16.32
C GLY A 83 -7.71 9.23 -15.64
N TYR A 84 -7.00 9.80 -14.68
CA TYR A 84 -7.30 11.10 -14.08
C TYR A 84 -6.22 12.12 -14.44
N ASP A 85 -6.61 13.39 -14.50
CA ASP A 85 -5.69 14.48 -14.74
C ASP A 85 -4.65 14.56 -13.62
N ILE A 86 -3.37 14.46 -14.00
CA ILE A 86 -2.26 14.53 -13.05
C ILE A 86 -2.20 15.88 -12.33
N GLN A 87 -2.56 16.98 -12.98
CA GLN A 87 -2.55 18.30 -12.35
C GLN A 87 -3.58 18.39 -11.22
N LYS A 88 -4.75 17.79 -11.40
CA LYS A 88 -5.76 17.69 -10.34
C LYS A 88 -5.28 16.82 -9.18
N GLN A 89 -4.56 15.73 -9.46
CA GLN A 89 -3.95 14.90 -8.44
C GLN A 89 -2.87 15.64 -7.66
N ILE A 90 -2.02 16.42 -8.35
CA ILE A 90 -1.00 17.25 -7.71
C ILE A 90 -1.65 18.27 -6.78
N GLN A 91 -2.69 18.93 -7.23
CA GLN A 91 -3.40 19.92 -6.42
C GLN A 91 -4.05 19.29 -5.19
N SER A 92 -4.68 18.13 -5.35
CA SER A 92 -5.24 17.35 -4.24
C SER A 92 -4.16 16.91 -3.25
N SER A 93 -3.02 16.48 -3.73
CA SER A 93 -1.88 16.06 -2.90
C SER A 93 -1.25 17.21 -2.11
N ARG A 94 -1.29 18.43 -2.62
CA ARG A 94 -0.85 19.63 -1.90
C ARG A 94 -1.69 19.92 -0.66
N ASN A 95 -2.96 19.53 -0.67
CA ASN A 95 -3.84 19.64 0.49
C ASN A 95 -3.52 18.61 1.59
N GLY A 96 -2.58 17.71 1.31
CA GLY A 96 -2.10 16.68 2.24
C GLY A 96 -2.91 15.39 2.20
N ALA A 97 -2.20 14.27 2.29
CA ALA A 97 -2.78 12.94 2.46
C ALA A 97 -1.93 12.15 3.43
N ASP A 98 -2.56 11.33 4.26
CA ASP A 98 -1.88 10.42 5.18
C ASP A 98 -1.65 9.06 4.53
N ILE A 99 -2.59 8.65 3.68
CA ILE A 99 -2.54 7.40 2.92
C ILE A 99 -2.66 7.72 1.43
N VAL A 100 -1.75 7.15 0.66
CA VAL A 100 -1.78 7.22 -0.80
C VAL A 100 -2.04 5.82 -1.35
N VAL A 101 -3.02 5.69 -2.22
CA VAL A 101 -3.32 4.45 -2.94
C VAL A 101 -3.15 4.70 -4.43
N GLY A 102 -2.44 3.84 -5.12
CA GLY A 102 -2.29 4.02 -6.56
C GLY A 102 -1.54 2.91 -7.29
N THR A 103 -1.40 3.11 -8.58
CA THR A 103 -0.63 2.23 -9.45
C THR A 103 0.85 2.62 -9.50
N PRO A 104 1.77 1.67 -9.68
CA PRO A 104 3.21 1.95 -9.61
C PRO A 104 3.69 3.05 -10.55
N SER A 105 3.24 3.04 -11.80
CA SER A 105 3.68 4.03 -12.80
C SER A 105 3.23 5.46 -12.47
N ARG A 106 1.99 5.63 -11.98
CA ARG A 106 1.49 6.95 -11.61
C ARG A 106 2.13 7.46 -10.32
N ILE A 107 2.33 6.60 -9.34
CA ILE A 107 3.06 6.96 -8.10
C ILE A 107 4.51 7.34 -8.44
N LYS A 108 5.18 6.58 -9.30
CA LYS A 108 6.52 6.91 -9.79
C LYS A 108 6.58 8.30 -10.44
N ASP A 109 5.59 8.64 -11.26
CA ASP A 109 5.51 9.95 -11.90
C ASP A 109 5.40 11.08 -10.86
N HIS A 110 4.57 10.93 -9.82
CA HIS A 110 4.48 11.88 -8.72
C HIS A 110 5.79 11.99 -7.91
N LEU A 111 6.48 10.88 -7.67
CA LEU A 111 7.77 10.87 -6.97
C LEU A 111 8.85 11.61 -7.76
N ARG A 112 8.93 11.37 -9.07
CA ARG A 112 9.85 12.07 -9.97
C ARG A 112 9.60 13.57 -10.05
N ARG A 113 8.35 13.99 -9.98
CA ARG A 113 7.94 15.40 -9.98
C ARG A 113 8.07 16.05 -8.61
N HIS A 114 8.47 15.31 -7.57
CA HIS A 114 8.49 15.77 -6.18
C HIS A 114 7.13 16.31 -5.67
N THR A 115 6.04 15.83 -6.27
CA THR A 115 4.67 16.17 -5.86
C THR A 115 4.13 15.26 -4.77
N LEU A 116 4.79 14.13 -4.53
CA LEU A 116 4.53 13.22 -3.43
C LEU A 116 5.70 13.24 -2.45
N LYS A 117 5.45 13.71 -1.24
CA LYS A 117 6.45 13.81 -0.17
C LYS A 117 6.63 12.48 0.54
N THR A 118 7.87 11.99 0.68
CA THR A 118 8.17 10.66 1.25
C THR A 118 8.80 10.71 2.63
N LYS A 119 9.11 11.89 3.13
CA LYS A 119 9.86 12.08 4.40
C LYS A 119 9.26 11.32 5.59
N MET A 120 7.94 11.24 5.67
CA MET A 120 7.20 10.61 6.76
C MET A 120 6.65 9.22 6.42
N CYS A 121 6.89 8.72 5.20
CA CYS A 121 6.37 7.44 4.74
C CYS A 121 7.20 6.29 5.32
N ASP A 122 6.63 5.59 6.28
CA ASP A 122 7.24 4.48 6.99
C ASP A 122 6.49 3.14 6.82
N MET A 123 5.44 3.13 6.01
CA MET A 123 4.65 1.95 5.70
C MET A 123 4.39 1.84 4.20
N VAL A 124 4.60 0.64 3.67
CA VAL A 124 4.30 0.30 2.28
C VAL A 124 3.47 -0.97 2.24
N VAL A 125 2.44 -0.98 1.41
CA VAL A 125 1.67 -2.16 1.08
C VAL A 125 1.76 -2.41 -0.42
N VAL A 126 2.04 -3.63 -0.81
CA VAL A 126 1.97 -4.11 -2.19
C VAL A 126 0.88 -5.17 -2.26
N ASP A 127 -0.25 -4.84 -2.86
CA ASP A 127 -1.39 -5.75 -3.01
C ASP A 127 -1.42 -6.34 -4.42
N GLU A 128 -1.91 -7.57 -4.55
CA GLU A 128 -1.96 -8.32 -5.81
C GLU A 128 -0.58 -8.38 -6.50
N ALA A 129 0.45 -8.78 -5.77
CA ALA A 129 1.83 -8.77 -6.26
C ALA A 129 2.05 -9.65 -7.49
N ASP A 130 1.41 -10.80 -7.56
CA ASP A 130 1.45 -11.71 -8.73
C ASP A 130 0.90 -11.03 -10.00
N MET A 131 -0.23 -10.33 -9.91
CA MET A 131 -0.78 -9.54 -11.01
C MET A 131 0.14 -8.37 -11.38
N MET A 132 0.69 -7.69 -10.40
CA MET A 132 1.61 -6.56 -10.62
C MET A 132 2.83 -7.00 -11.42
N LEU A 133 3.42 -8.13 -11.09
CA LEU A 133 4.55 -8.70 -11.82
C LEU A 133 4.16 -9.15 -13.22
N SER A 134 3.01 -9.81 -13.38
CA SER A 134 2.53 -10.24 -14.69
C SER A 134 2.22 -9.09 -15.65
N MET A 135 1.89 -7.92 -15.12
CA MET A 135 1.65 -6.70 -15.89
C MET A 135 2.95 -5.89 -16.16
N GLY A 136 4.10 -6.35 -15.67
CA GLY A 136 5.38 -5.70 -15.93
C GLY A 136 5.69 -4.50 -15.05
N PHE A 137 5.09 -4.38 -13.88
CA PHE A 137 5.26 -3.22 -12.98
C PHE A 137 6.40 -3.37 -11.95
N GLU A 138 7.20 -4.43 -12.03
CA GLU A 138 8.29 -4.66 -11.06
C GLU A 138 9.29 -3.51 -11.02
N GLU A 139 9.78 -3.06 -12.17
CA GLU A 139 10.74 -1.95 -12.25
C GLU A 139 10.17 -0.66 -11.67
N ASP A 140 8.95 -0.29 -12.03
CA ASP A 140 8.29 0.90 -11.50
C ASP A 140 8.09 0.83 -9.99
N LEU A 141 7.72 -0.33 -9.47
CA LEU A 141 7.58 -0.56 -8.03
C LEU A 141 8.92 -0.38 -7.31
N LEU A 142 9.98 -1.04 -7.78
CA LEU A 142 11.32 -0.93 -7.17
C LEU A 142 11.85 0.49 -7.23
N ASP A 143 11.64 1.20 -8.33
CA ASP A 143 12.01 2.61 -8.47
C ASP A 143 11.28 3.48 -7.43
N CYS A 144 9.99 3.23 -7.19
CA CYS A 144 9.23 3.93 -6.16
C CYS A 144 9.82 3.68 -4.77
N LEU A 145 10.14 2.43 -4.44
CA LEU A 145 10.69 2.07 -3.12
C LEU A 145 12.04 2.72 -2.85
N ASN A 146 12.84 2.98 -3.88
CA ASN A 146 14.12 3.67 -3.76
C ASN A 146 14.00 5.14 -3.32
N TYR A 147 12.84 5.76 -3.46
CA TYR A 147 12.58 7.10 -2.93
C TYR A 147 12.31 7.12 -1.42
N LEU A 148 12.04 5.95 -0.82
CA LEU A 148 11.65 5.83 0.57
C LEU A 148 12.87 5.57 1.46
N LYS A 149 12.81 6.08 2.70
CA LYS A 149 13.72 5.71 3.77
C LYS A 149 13.30 4.35 4.34
N GLU A 150 13.84 4.00 5.49
CA GLU A 150 13.43 2.78 6.20
C GLU A 150 11.92 2.74 6.42
N HIS A 151 11.30 1.64 6.07
CA HIS A 151 9.85 1.44 6.13
C HIS A 151 9.49 -0.04 6.34
N GLN A 152 8.32 -0.26 6.92
CA GLN A 152 7.68 -1.57 6.97
C GLN A 152 7.06 -1.88 5.61
N THR A 153 7.20 -3.10 5.12
CA THR A 153 6.58 -3.54 3.86
C THR A 153 5.68 -4.75 4.10
N MET A 154 4.45 -4.68 3.60
CA MET A 154 3.48 -5.76 3.60
C MET A 154 3.15 -6.16 2.16
N LEU A 155 3.50 -7.38 1.80
CA LEU A 155 3.31 -7.95 0.46
C LEU A 155 2.19 -8.99 0.48
N PHE A 156 1.19 -8.80 -0.38
CA PHE A 156 0.04 -9.69 -0.53
C PHE A 156 -0.04 -10.23 -1.96
N SER A 157 -0.26 -11.52 -2.09
CA SER A 157 -0.41 -12.20 -3.38
C SER A 157 -1.42 -13.34 -3.27
N ALA A 158 -2.18 -13.59 -4.33
CA ALA A 158 -3.09 -14.74 -4.38
C ALA A 158 -2.34 -16.05 -4.67
N THR A 159 -1.27 -15.97 -5.47
CA THR A 159 -0.43 -17.11 -5.85
C THR A 159 1.02 -16.85 -5.52
N GLU A 160 1.76 -17.94 -5.27
CA GLU A 160 3.21 -17.87 -5.12
C GLU A 160 3.88 -18.39 -6.38
N THR A 161 4.63 -17.52 -7.05
CA THR A 161 5.46 -17.83 -8.20
C THR A 161 6.93 -17.62 -7.86
N ASN A 162 7.84 -18.05 -8.74
CA ASN A 162 9.27 -17.77 -8.56
C ASN A 162 9.53 -16.26 -8.54
N GLU A 163 8.80 -15.52 -9.34
CA GLU A 163 8.89 -14.07 -9.44
C GLU A 163 8.39 -13.38 -8.15
N THR A 164 7.29 -13.82 -7.57
CA THR A 164 6.80 -13.28 -6.29
C THR A 164 7.74 -13.59 -5.14
N LYS A 165 8.32 -14.78 -5.10
CA LYS A 165 9.36 -15.15 -4.13
C LYS A 165 10.60 -14.28 -4.26
N ALA A 166 11.06 -14.02 -5.48
CA ALA A 166 12.20 -13.15 -5.75
C ALA A 166 11.91 -11.70 -5.32
N LEU A 167 10.74 -11.19 -5.63
CA LEU A 167 10.30 -9.86 -5.18
C LEU A 167 10.27 -9.78 -3.65
N ALA A 168 9.70 -10.77 -2.98
CA ALA A 168 9.66 -10.83 -1.52
C ALA A 168 11.05 -10.77 -0.90
N LYS A 169 12.02 -11.53 -1.42
CA LYS A 169 13.41 -11.48 -0.97
C LYS A 169 14.05 -10.11 -1.16
N THR A 170 13.68 -9.40 -2.22
CA THR A 170 14.24 -8.10 -2.54
C THR A 170 13.71 -6.99 -1.64
N ILE A 171 12.41 -7.00 -1.32
CA ILE A 171 11.75 -5.87 -0.66
C ILE A 171 11.38 -6.11 0.81
N LEU A 172 11.41 -7.36 1.30
CA LEU A 172 11.04 -7.70 2.68
C LEU A 172 12.27 -8.03 3.53
N ARG A 173 12.21 -7.66 4.80
CA ARG A 173 13.22 -8.01 5.82
C ARG A 173 12.61 -8.95 6.84
N GLU A 174 13.13 -10.18 6.92
CA GLU A 174 12.71 -11.19 7.89
C GLU A 174 11.17 -11.23 8.07
N PRO A 175 10.40 -11.40 6.98
CA PRO A 175 8.96 -11.22 7.02
C PRO A 175 8.27 -12.32 7.83
N PHE A 176 7.16 -11.97 8.48
CA PHE A 176 6.19 -12.95 8.92
C PHE A 176 5.50 -13.56 7.69
N LEU A 177 5.53 -14.88 7.60
CA LEU A 177 4.92 -15.63 6.50
C LEU A 177 3.53 -16.09 6.89
N CYS A 178 2.53 -15.74 6.09
CA CYS A 178 1.16 -16.14 6.30
C CYS A 178 0.58 -16.74 5.02
N THR A 179 -0.04 -17.91 5.14
CA THR A 179 -0.80 -18.54 4.05
C THR A 179 -2.22 -18.78 4.50
N VAL A 180 -3.17 -18.15 3.82
CA VAL A 180 -4.60 -18.39 4.03
C VAL A 180 -5.06 -19.41 3.01
N LYS A 181 -5.54 -20.57 3.48
CA LYS A 181 -6.17 -21.56 2.60
C LYS A 181 -7.63 -21.18 2.37
N GLU A 182 -8.13 -21.44 1.16
CA GLU A 182 -9.56 -21.42 0.92
C GLU A 182 -10.21 -22.48 1.80
N GLU A 183 -11.20 -22.09 2.60
CA GLU A 183 -12.08 -23.05 3.25
C GLU A 183 -12.93 -23.69 2.14
N THR A 184 -12.66 -24.95 1.85
CA THR A 184 -13.46 -25.79 0.95
C THR A 184 -14.82 -26.12 1.57
#